data_0e307af9a4503d7ac309402e16cac33c
#
_entry.id   0e307af9a4503d7ac309402e16cac33c
#
_cell.length_a   1.000
_cell.length_b   1.000
_cell.length_c   1.000
_cell.angle_alpha   90.00
_cell.angle_beta   90.00
_cell.angle_gamma   90.00
#
_symmetry.space_group_name_H-M   'P 1'
#
loop_
_entity.id
_entity.type
_entity.pdbx_description
1 polymer ?
#
loop_
_entity_poly.entity_id
_entity_poly.type
_entity_poly.pdbx_seq_one_letter_code
_entity_poly.pdbx_strand_id
1 'polypeptide(L)'
;MQRITITIEDDLLAEIDAAAKDRGYQNRSEIIRDLARAGLQQASEAEPTGQCVAALVYVYDHAARDLSKRLVQNFHGHHDLSLATLHVHLDDDSCMEVTALKGASGDVQHFADHIIAERGVRYGRVVMIPTAGEKKPRARKHSHKHA
;
A
#
# COMPACT_ATOMS: atom_id res chain seq x y z
N MET A 1 5.26 9.88 28.85
CA MET A 1 4.86 8.57 28.30
C MET A 1 3.36 8.46 28.38
N GLN A 2 2.69 8.05 27.30
CA GLN A 2 1.22 7.86 27.29
C GLN A 2 0.90 6.36 27.27
N ARG A 3 -0.21 5.99 27.89
CA ARG A 3 -0.75 4.63 27.85
C ARG A 3 -1.90 4.58 26.85
N ILE A 4 -1.86 3.61 25.94
CA ILE A 4 -2.94 3.34 24.99
C ILE A 4 -3.43 1.90 25.16
N THR A 5 -4.69 1.66 24.77
CA THR A 5 -5.27 0.32 24.72
C THR A 5 -5.69 0.05 23.29
N ILE A 6 -5.29 -1.10 22.75
CA ILE A 6 -5.65 -1.55 21.40
C ILE A 6 -6.24 -2.95 21.47
N THR A 7 -7.10 -3.28 20.53
CA THR A 7 -7.59 -4.65 20.30
C THR A 7 -6.78 -5.25 19.16
N ILE A 8 -6.31 -6.47 19.33
CA ILE A 8 -5.50 -7.22 18.36
C ILE A 8 -6.18 -8.56 18.13
N GLU A 9 -6.22 -9.04 16.91
CA GLU A 9 -6.72 -10.36 16.53
C GLU A 9 -5.86 -11.45 17.19
N ASP A 10 -6.48 -12.59 17.54
CA ASP A 10 -5.81 -13.67 18.29
C ASP A 10 -4.64 -14.29 17.52
N ASP A 11 -4.75 -14.43 16.21
CA ASP A 11 -3.69 -14.93 15.32
C ASP A 11 -2.48 -13.99 15.28
N LEU A 12 -2.72 -12.68 15.09
CA LEU A 12 -1.66 -11.68 15.12
C LEU A 12 -0.98 -11.60 16.50
N LEU A 13 -1.77 -11.72 17.58
CA LEU A 13 -1.20 -11.73 18.92
C LEU A 13 -0.29 -12.94 19.14
N ALA A 14 -0.67 -14.12 18.64
CA ALA A 14 0.14 -15.34 18.70
C ALA A 14 1.47 -15.17 17.92
N GLU A 15 1.44 -14.54 16.75
CA GLU A 15 2.66 -14.21 15.97
C GLU A 15 3.58 -13.24 16.74
N ILE A 16 3.02 -12.21 17.37
CA ILE A 16 3.77 -11.26 18.19
C ILE A 16 4.43 -11.99 19.38
N ASP A 17 3.71 -12.86 20.07
CA ASP A 17 4.23 -13.64 21.20
C ASP A 17 5.36 -14.58 20.76
N ALA A 18 5.22 -15.26 19.63
CA ALA A 18 6.28 -16.10 19.06
C ALA A 18 7.53 -15.28 18.74
N ALA A 19 7.37 -14.15 18.04
CA ALA A 19 8.47 -13.26 17.69
C ALA A 19 9.14 -12.65 18.95
N ALA A 20 8.35 -12.33 19.98
CA ALA A 20 8.89 -11.82 21.25
C ALA A 20 9.80 -12.86 21.92
N LYS A 21 9.39 -14.10 21.94
CA LYS A 21 10.17 -15.21 22.48
C LYS A 21 11.47 -15.43 21.71
N ASP A 22 11.38 -15.48 20.39
CA ASP A 22 12.54 -15.74 19.52
C ASP A 22 13.61 -14.64 19.62
N ARG A 23 13.18 -13.37 19.79
CA ARG A 23 14.06 -12.21 19.88
C ARG A 23 14.46 -11.85 21.31
N GLY A 24 14.00 -12.58 22.33
CA GLY A 24 14.35 -12.38 23.74
C GLY A 24 13.72 -11.15 24.40
N TYR A 25 12.58 -10.66 23.91
CA TYR A 25 11.87 -9.56 24.56
C TYR A 25 11.26 -9.98 25.90
N GLN A 26 11.33 -9.08 26.88
CA GLN A 26 10.83 -9.34 28.22
C GLN A 26 9.31 -9.23 28.34
N ASN A 27 8.67 -8.45 27.46
CA ASN A 27 7.23 -8.22 27.47
C ASN A 27 6.69 -7.76 26.10
N ARG A 28 5.38 -7.96 25.92
CA ARG A 28 4.65 -7.58 24.69
C ARG A 28 4.78 -6.09 24.34
N SER A 29 4.82 -5.23 25.34
CA SER A 29 4.89 -3.78 25.08
C SER A 29 6.23 -3.37 24.45
N GLU A 30 7.31 -4.05 24.71
CA GLU A 30 8.61 -3.77 24.08
C GLU A 30 8.60 -4.16 22.62
N ILE A 31 8.23 -5.38 22.29
CA ILE A 31 8.21 -5.82 20.90
C ILE A 31 7.21 -5.01 20.07
N ILE A 32 6.02 -4.70 20.59
CA ILE A 32 5.03 -3.88 19.87
C ILE A 32 5.58 -2.48 19.58
N ARG A 33 6.27 -1.84 20.54
CA ARG A 33 6.93 -0.54 20.29
C ARG A 33 8.01 -0.63 19.22
N ASP A 34 8.80 -1.69 19.22
CA ASP A 34 9.88 -1.85 18.27
C ASP A 34 9.36 -2.17 16.86
N LEU A 35 8.32 -3.00 16.76
CA LEU A 35 7.62 -3.25 15.49
C LEU A 35 6.97 -1.97 14.95
N ALA A 36 6.34 -1.17 15.81
CA ALA A 36 5.76 0.10 15.42
C ALA A 36 6.84 1.10 14.93
N ARG A 37 7.99 1.20 15.60
CA ARG A 37 9.12 2.03 15.15
C ARG A 37 9.67 1.56 13.81
N ALA A 38 9.87 0.25 13.64
CA ALA A 38 10.37 -0.31 12.39
C ALA A 38 9.39 -0.05 11.23
N GLY A 39 8.09 -0.20 11.46
CA GLY A 39 7.06 0.11 10.47
C GLY A 39 7.03 1.61 10.09
N LEU A 40 7.14 2.51 11.06
CA LEU A 40 7.21 3.96 10.82
C LEU A 40 8.48 4.35 10.07
N GLN A 41 9.63 3.75 10.41
CA GLN A 41 10.88 3.97 9.69
C GLN A 41 10.77 3.51 8.24
N GLN A 42 10.26 2.31 8.00
CA GLN A 42 10.04 1.79 6.65
C GLN A 42 9.10 2.69 5.84
N ALA A 43 8.04 3.20 6.45
CA ALA A 43 7.11 4.14 5.81
C ALA A 43 7.79 5.48 5.47
N SER A 44 8.67 6.00 6.34
CA SER A 44 9.37 7.28 6.12
C SER A 44 10.47 7.19 5.05
N GLU A 45 11.09 6.03 4.87
CA GLU A 45 12.07 5.80 3.80
C GLU A 45 11.44 5.74 2.40
N ALA A 46 10.11 5.61 2.34
CA ALA A 46 9.33 5.44 1.14
C ALA A 46 8.64 6.72 0.66
N GLU A 47 9.17 7.94 0.95
CA GLU A 47 8.63 9.15 0.31
C GLU A 47 9.12 9.27 -1.15
N PRO A 48 8.42 8.64 -2.11
CA PRO A 48 8.85 8.67 -3.49
C PRO A 48 8.44 10.00 -4.11
N THR A 49 9.41 10.72 -4.63
CA THR A 49 9.18 11.92 -5.45
C THR A 49 9.10 11.55 -6.93
N GLY A 50 8.30 12.27 -7.71
CA GLY A 50 8.19 12.09 -9.16
C GLY A 50 7.05 11.15 -9.59
N GLN A 51 7.22 10.50 -10.74
CA GLN A 51 6.25 9.55 -11.30
C GLN A 51 6.66 8.11 -11.02
N CYS A 52 5.69 7.24 -10.85
CA CYS A 52 5.94 5.81 -10.66
C CYS A 52 4.92 4.94 -11.38
N VAL A 53 5.28 3.68 -11.55
CA VAL A 53 4.35 2.55 -11.69
C VAL A 53 4.41 1.74 -10.42
N ALA A 54 3.30 1.13 -10.02
CA ALA A 54 3.26 0.35 -8.80
C ALA A 54 2.39 -0.90 -8.93
N ALA A 55 2.66 -1.89 -8.09
CA ALA A 55 1.78 -3.01 -7.86
C ALA A 55 1.27 -2.93 -6.42
N LEU A 56 -0.04 -2.75 -6.27
CA LEU A 56 -0.74 -2.84 -5.00
C LEU A 56 -1.33 -4.25 -4.89
N VAL A 57 -0.89 -4.99 -3.88
CA VAL A 57 -1.37 -6.35 -3.59
C VAL A 57 -2.02 -6.35 -2.21
N TYR A 58 -3.23 -6.88 -2.12
CA TYR A 58 -3.92 -7.01 -0.83
C TYR A 58 -4.83 -8.23 -0.80
N VAL A 59 -5.04 -8.75 0.41
CA VAL A 59 -5.93 -9.87 0.70
C VAL A 59 -7.07 -9.36 1.55
N TYR A 60 -8.27 -9.76 1.23
CA TYR A 60 -9.46 -9.38 1.96
C TYR A 60 -10.47 -10.52 2.04
N ASP A 61 -11.33 -10.45 3.04
CA ASP A 61 -12.48 -11.35 3.20
C ASP A 61 -13.64 -10.81 2.35
N HIS A 62 -14.03 -11.56 1.31
CA HIS A 62 -15.14 -11.14 0.44
C HIS A 62 -16.51 -11.26 1.12
N ALA A 63 -16.63 -12.03 2.20
CA ALA A 63 -17.80 -12.08 3.03
C ALA A 63 -17.94 -10.86 3.96
N ALA A 64 -16.87 -10.05 4.10
CA ALA A 64 -16.94 -8.80 4.87
C ALA A 64 -17.96 -7.83 4.23
N ARG A 65 -18.94 -7.45 5.04
CA ARG A 65 -20.09 -6.65 4.60
C ARG A 65 -19.66 -5.39 3.85
N ASP A 66 -20.17 -5.23 2.65
CA ASP A 66 -19.99 -4.06 1.78
C ASP A 66 -18.53 -3.75 1.37
N LEU A 67 -17.55 -4.60 1.69
CA LEU A 67 -16.16 -4.32 1.38
C LEU A 67 -15.91 -4.25 -0.14
N SER A 68 -16.37 -5.22 -0.90
CA SER A 68 -16.23 -5.22 -2.36
C SER A 68 -16.81 -3.96 -3.00
N LYS A 69 -17.96 -3.48 -2.49
CA LYS A 69 -18.58 -2.24 -2.96
C LYS A 69 -17.75 -1.01 -2.64
N ARG A 70 -17.18 -0.92 -1.43
CA ARG A 70 -16.29 0.19 -1.05
C ARG A 70 -15.01 0.20 -1.87
N LEU A 71 -14.41 -0.97 -2.11
CA LEU A 71 -13.22 -1.08 -2.97
C LEU A 71 -13.53 -0.58 -4.39
N VAL A 72 -14.62 -1.02 -4.99
CA VAL A 72 -15.05 -0.54 -6.32
C VAL A 72 -15.24 0.98 -6.31
N GLN A 73 -15.86 1.55 -5.30
CA GLN A 73 -16.05 3.00 -5.18
C GLN A 73 -14.71 3.76 -5.08
N ASN A 74 -13.76 3.23 -4.29
CA ASN A 74 -12.43 3.82 -4.17
C ASN A 74 -11.68 3.82 -5.51
N PHE A 75 -11.75 2.73 -6.28
CA PHE A 75 -11.16 2.66 -7.61
C PHE A 75 -11.84 3.58 -8.62
N HIS A 76 -13.16 3.75 -8.55
CA HIS A 76 -13.88 4.70 -9.40
C HIS A 76 -13.48 6.16 -9.13
N GLY A 77 -13.22 6.52 -7.87
CA GLY A 77 -12.74 7.85 -7.51
C GLY A 77 -11.30 8.15 -7.99
N HIS A 78 -10.52 7.12 -8.32
CA HIS A 78 -9.10 7.21 -8.69
C HIS A 78 -8.80 6.43 -9.98
N HIS A 79 -9.75 6.44 -10.94
CA HIS A 79 -9.63 5.71 -12.20
C HIS A 79 -8.44 6.14 -13.07
N ASP A 80 -7.93 7.32 -12.86
CA ASP A 80 -6.73 7.86 -13.49
C ASP A 80 -5.43 7.22 -13.00
N LEU A 81 -5.43 6.66 -11.78
CA LEU A 81 -4.28 5.95 -11.20
C LEU A 81 -4.27 4.45 -11.53
N SER A 82 -5.44 3.83 -11.65
CA SER A 82 -5.56 2.37 -11.84
C SER A 82 -5.52 2.00 -13.31
N LEU A 83 -4.59 1.11 -13.69
CA LEU A 83 -4.45 0.61 -15.05
C LEU A 83 -5.18 -0.72 -15.26
N ALA A 84 -5.06 -1.65 -14.31
CA ALA A 84 -5.64 -2.98 -14.39
C ALA A 84 -5.68 -3.62 -13.00
N THR A 85 -6.63 -4.51 -12.78
CA THR A 85 -6.75 -5.30 -11.56
C THR A 85 -6.90 -6.78 -11.90
N LEU A 86 -6.11 -7.63 -11.25
CA LEU A 86 -6.25 -9.08 -11.25
C LEU A 86 -6.90 -9.50 -9.94
N HIS A 87 -8.02 -10.22 -10.04
CA HIS A 87 -8.75 -10.79 -8.92
C HIS A 87 -8.52 -12.29 -8.84
N VAL A 88 -8.13 -12.79 -7.67
CA VAL A 88 -7.82 -14.19 -7.43
C VAL A 88 -8.59 -14.68 -6.20
N HIS A 89 -9.39 -15.72 -6.37
CA HIS A 89 -9.97 -16.43 -5.23
C HIS A 89 -8.89 -17.33 -4.61
N LEU A 90 -8.65 -17.16 -3.32
CA LEU A 90 -7.68 -17.97 -2.57
C LEU A 90 -8.34 -19.17 -1.92
N ASP A 91 -9.50 -18.96 -1.31
CA ASP A 91 -10.36 -19.96 -0.68
C ASP A 91 -11.82 -19.47 -0.67
N ASP A 92 -12.69 -20.14 0.09
CA ASP A 92 -14.13 -19.83 0.13
C ASP A 92 -14.43 -18.42 0.67
N ASP A 93 -13.55 -17.86 1.50
CA ASP A 93 -13.75 -16.59 2.20
C ASP A 93 -12.77 -15.51 1.81
N SER A 94 -11.63 -15.86 1.19
CA SER A 94 -10.51 -14.94 0.97
C SER A 94 -10.23 -14.71 -0.52
N CYS A 95 -10.04 -13.44 -0.86
CA CYS A 95 -9.64 -13.02 -2.20
C CYS A 95 -8.34 -12.20 -2.12
N MET A 96 -7.52 -12.32 -3.15
CA MET A 96 -6.38 -11.46 -3.39
C MET A 96 -6.61 -10.61 -4.62
N GLU A 97 -6.32 -9.34 -4.52
CA GLU A 97 -6.25 -8.46 -5.69
C GLU A 97 -4.84 -7.93 -5.91
N VAL A 98 -4.48 -7.85 -7.17
CA VAL A 98 -3.23 -7.23 -7.64
C VAL A 98 -3.61 -6.13 -8.60
N THR A 99 -3.38 -4.88 -8.23
CA THR A 99 -3.71 -3.72 -9.04
C THR A 99 -2.45 -3.02 -9.52
N ALA A 100 -2.34 -2.86 -10.84
CA ALA A 100 -1.30 -2.04 -11.45
C ALA A 100 -1.72 -0.57 -11.37
N LEU A 101 -0.87 0.28 -10.82
CA LEU A 101 -1.07 1.71 -10.65
C LEU A 101 0.00 2.49 -11.41
N LYS A 102 -0.34 3.71 -11.84
CA LYS A 102 0.59 4.65 -12.45
C LYS A 102 0.17 6.08 -12.10
N GLY A 103 1.12 6.89 -11.71
CA GLY A 103 0.83 8.30 -11.41
C GLY A 103 1.95 8.98 -10.62
N ALA A 104 1.64 10.15 -10.08
CA ALA A 104 2.53 10.80 -9.13
C ALA A 104 2.73 9.91 -7.91
N SER A 105 3.98 9.75 -7.49
CA SER A 105 4.34 8.79 -6.44
C SER A 105 3.59 9.03 -5.13
N GLY A 106 3.39 10.30 -4.75
CA GLY A 106 2.61 10.66 -3.57
C GLY A 106 1.13 10.24 -3.68
N ASP A 107 0.51 10.43 -4.84
CA ASP A 107 -0.90 10.07 -5.07
C ASP A 107 -1.08 8.56 -5.06
N VAL A 108 -0.16 7.82 -5.68
CA VAL A 108 -0.14 6.34 -5.70
C VAL A 108 0.03 5.79 -4.29
N GLN A 109 0.96 6.34 -3.51
CA GLN A 109 1.17 5.92 -2.12
C GLN A 109 -0.08 6.20 -1.27
N HIS A 110 -0.62 7.41 -1.35
CA HIS A 110 -1.81 7.79 -0.60
C HIS A 110 -3.01 6.88 -0.93
N PHE A 111 -3.22 6.58 -2.20
CA PHE A 111 -4.28 5.67 -2.64
C PHE A 111 -4.06 4.24 -2.12
N ALA A 112 -2.82 3.73 -2.21
CA ALA A 112 -2.48 2.40 -1.70
C ALA A 112 -2.71 2.30 -0.18
N ASP A 113 -2.29 3.30 0.59
CA ASP A 113 -2.48 3.37 2.04
C ASP A 113 -3.97 3.37 2.40
N HIS A 114 -4.79 4.10 1.63
CA HIS A 114 -6.24 4.13 1.83
C HIS A 114 -6.88 2.76 1.61
N ILE A 115 -6.50 2.04 0.56
CA ILE A 115 -7.00 0.68 0.29
C ILE A 115 -6.55 -0.30 1.37
N ILE A 116 -5.27 -0.24 1.77
CA ILE A 116 -4.72 -1.14 2.81
C ILE A 116 -5.39 -0.90 4.16
N ALA A 117 -5.78 0.33 4.46
CA ALA A 117 -6.45 0.70 5.71
C ALA A 117 -7.95 0.36 5.73
N GLU A 118 -8.54 -0.06 4.60
CA GLU A 118 -9.95 -0.42 4.54
C GLU A 118 -10.27 -1.58 5.50
N ARG A 119 -11.35 -1.43 6.28
CA ARG A 119 -11.81 -2.47 7.18
C ARG A 119 -12.19 -3.74 6.41
N GLY A 120 -11.54 -4.86 6.73
CA GLY A 120 -11.70 -6.15 6.07
C GLY A 120 -10.54 -6.49 5.13
N VAL A 121 -9.65 -5.54 4.83
CA VAL A 121 -8.35 -5.82 4.24
C VAL A 121 -7.42 -6.30 5.34
N ARG A 122 -6.85 -7.49 5.21
CA ARG A 122 -5.99 -8.09 6.24
C ARG A 122 -4.51 -7.86 6.01
N TYR A 123 -4.10 -7.98 4.75
CA TYR A 123 -2.71 -7.84 4.34
C TYR A 123 -2.65 -6.98 3.10
N GLY A 124 -1.78 -6.03 3.08
CA GLY A 124 -1.57 -5.17 1.93
C GLY A 124 -0.11 -4.77 1.79
N ARG A 125 0.34 -4.68 0.55
CA ARG A 125 1.68 -4.19 0.19
C ARG A 125 1.59 -3.40 -1.10
N VAL A 126 2.35 -2.34 -1.19
CA VAL A 126 2.59 -1.63 -2.43
C VAL A 126 4.07 -1.67 -2.77
N VAL A 127 4.37 -2.04 -4.00
CA VAL A 127 5.72 -1.99 -4.57
C VAL A 127 5.74 -0.89 -5.60
N MET A 128 6.52 0.16 -5.37
CA MET A 128 6.61 1.33 -6.23
C MET A 128 7.92 1.30 -7.01
N ILE A 129 7.85 1.52 -8.31
CA ILE A 129 9.00 1.58 -9.21
C ILE A 129 9.03 2.99 -9.80
N PRO A 130 10.03 3.82 -9.47
CA PRO A 130 10.17 5.14 -10.06
C PRO A 130 10.29 5.04 -11.57
N THR A 131 9.54 5.88 -12.29
CA THR A 131 9.70 6.03 -13.74
C THR A 131 10.41 7.34 -14.03
N ALA A 132 11.38 7.31 -14.97
CA ALA A 132 11.96 8.55 -15.47
C ALA A 132 10.82 9.41 -16.04
N GLY A 133 10.63 10.62 -15.51
CA GLY A 133 9.62 11.55 -16.01
C GLY A 133 9.77 11.68 -17.52
N GLU A 134 8.66 11.67 -18.25
CA GLU A 134 8.66 11.93 -19.68
C GLU A 134 9.43 13.23 -19.94
N LYS A 135 10.58 13.12 -20.60
CA LYS A 135 11.28 14.29 -21.11
C LYS A 135 10.32 14.98 -22.06
N LYS A 136 9.80 16.16 -21.68
CA LYS A 136 9.05 17.00 -22.61
C LYS A 136 9.79 17.04 -23.95
N PRO A 137 9.13 16.79 -25.08
CA PRO A 137 9.79 16.86 -26.38
C PRO A 137 10.45 18.24 -26.50
N ARG A 138 11.73 18.28 -26.74
CA ARG A 138 12.45 19.51 -27.04
C ARG A 138 11.76 20.13 -28.27
N ALA A 139 11.16 21.30 -28.11
CA ALA A 139 10.62 22.09 -29.21
C ALA A 139 11.75 22.26 -30.25
N ARG A 140 11.58 21.68 -31.43
CA ARG A 140 12.46 21.90 -32.57
C ARG A 140 12.38 23.38 -32.93
N LYS A 141 13.42 24.15 -32.64
CA LYS A 141 13.59 25.48 -33.19
C LYS A 141 13.75 25.33 -34.70
N HIS A 142 12.69 25.64 -35.47
CA HIS A 142 12.83 25.86 -36.88
C HIS A 142 13.60 27.18 -37.08
N SER A 143 14.84 27.04 -37.47
CA SER A 143 15.66 28.15 -37.97
C SER A 143 15.24 28.39 -39.41
N HIS A 144 14.40 29.39 -39.63
CA HIS A 144 14.24 29.98 -40.99
C HIS A 144 15.47 30.83 -41.27
N LYS A 145 16.38 30.34 -42.12
CA LYS A 145 17.33 31.17 -42.83
C LYS A 145 16.61 31.70 -44.04
N HIS A 146 16.36 33.01 -44.07
CA HIS A 146 16.11 33.76 -45.32
C HIS A 146 17.45 34.06 -45.96
N ALA A 147 17.62 33.61 -47.19
CA ALA A 147 18.57 34.14 -48.15
C ALA A 147 17.89 35.23 -48.97
#